data_d317b0f461e3b885a20fb5891980d379
#
_entry.id   d317b0f461e3b885a20fb5891980d379
#
_cell.length_a   1.000
_cell.length_b   1.000
_cell.length_c   1.000
_cell.angle_alpha   90.00
_cell.angle_beta   90.00
_cell.angle_gamma   90.00
#
_symmetry.space_group_name_H-M   'P 1'
#
loop_
_entity.id
_entity.type
_entity.pdbx_description
1 polymer ?
#
loop_
_entity_poly.entity_id
_entity_poly.type
_entity_poly.pdbx_seq_one_letter_code
_entity_poly.pdbx_strand_id
1 'polypeptide(L)'
;MNELEVRFELNDERDYNNAISYLEKTYKFKSENKQVDEYFKIKGREFENDEVGSFIYRIRQEADNKACVFTRKDTIKQGMWSESEIELESEKLEFVRNILQDGFSNIFTISKHRKTYHDELENKTINLDKIDGLGFYLEIEILGDFSKEDYSNFYDKMCGEFSFLNSKIETKGYVQLMREKNVRN
;
A
#
# COMPACT_ATOMS: atom_id res chain seq x y z
N MET A 1 3.18 -9.62 11.71
CA MET A 1 4.27 -10.00 10.79
C MET A 1 4.79 -8.70 10.19
N ASN A 2 6.11 -8.57 10.04
CA ASN A 2 6.67 -7.34 9.45
C ASN A 2 6.61 -7.43 7.92
N GLU A 3 6.44 -6.30 7.29
CA GLU A 3 6.42 -6.13 5.85
C GLU A 3 7.57 -5.22 5.44
N LEU A 4 8.39 -5.67 4.50
CA LEU A 4 9.29 -4.81 3.75
C LEU A 4 8.63 -4.44 2.43
N GLU A 5 8.58 -3.15 2.14
CA GLU A 5 7.98 -2.62 0.92
C GLU A 5 8.95 -1.68 0.22
N VAL A 6 9.11 -1.85 -1.08
CA VAL A 6 9.73 -0.86 -1.97
C VAL A 6 8.68 -0.40 -2.96
N ARG A 7 8.54 0.91 -3.10
CA ARG A 7 7.54 1.52 -3.97
C ARG A 7 8.20 2.39 -5.03
N PHE A 8 7.69 2.28 -6.26
CA PHE A 8 8.07 3.13 -7.37
C PHE A 8 6.87 3.93 -7.85
N GLU A 9 7.04 5.24 -7.98
CA GLU A 9 6.11 6.12 -8.68
C GLU A 9 6.44 6.05 -10.18
N LEU A 10 5.48 5.65 -11.01
CA LEU A 10 5.61 5.58 -12.46
C LEU A 10 5.16 6.91 -13.07
N ASN A 11 5.88 7.38 -14.10
CA ASN A 11 5.63 8.74 -14.60
C ASN A 11 4.31 8.89 -15.36
N ASP A 12 3.92 7.86 -16.11
CA ASP A 12 2.75 7.92 -16.98
C ASP A 12 2.14 6.53 -17.26
N GLU A 13 1.06 6.52 -18.03
CA GLU A 13 0.37 5.29 -18.43
C GLU A 13 1.22 4.38 -19.33
N ARG A 14 2.19 4.92 -20.07
CA ARG A 14 3.12 4.12 -20.88
C ARG A 14 4.06 3.32 -19.98
N ASP A 15 4.60 3.92 -18.93
CA ASP A 15 5.45 3.22 -17.96
C ASP A 15 4.65 2.18 -17.18
N TYR A 16 3.39 2.47 -16.85
CA TYR A 16 2.45 1.51 -16.27
C TYR A 16 2.23 0.30 -17.21
N ASN A 17 2.01 0.52 -18.48
CA ASN A 17 1.82 -0.57 -19.45
C ASN A 17 3.11 -1.37 -19.72
N ASN A 18 4.28 -0.72 -19.65
CA ASN A 18 5.57 -1.39 -19.70
C ASN A 18 5.76 -2.31 -18.49
N ALA A 19 5.37 -1.84 -17.28
CA ALA A 19 5.38 -2.66 -16.08
C ALA A 19 4.46 -3.88 -16.22
N ILE A 20 3.21 -3.73 -16.69
CA ILE A 20 2.31 -4.85 -16.98
C ILE A 20 3.00 -5.87 -17.88
N SER A 21 3.55 -5.41 -19.01
CA SER A 21 4.17 -6.28 -20.02
C SER A 21 5.36 -7.07 -19.47
N TYR A 22 6.11 -6.51 -18.53
CA TYR A 22 7.20 -7.19 -17.85
C TYR A 22 6.66 -8.18 -16.81
N LEU A 23 5.73 -7.75 -15.97
CA LEU A 23 5.20 -8.56 -14.86
C LEU A 23 4.49 -9.82 -15.38
N GLU A 24 3.69 -9.69 -16.44
CA GLU A 24 2.98 -10.83 -17.07
C GLU A 24 3.91 -11.89 -17.66
N LYS A 25 5.14 -11.52 -18.04
CA LYS A 25 6.15 -12.44 -18.55
C LYS A 25 6.99 -13.09 -17.46
N THR A 26 7.12 -12.42 -16.32
CA THR A 26 8.12 -12.76 -15.28
C THR A 26 7.48 -13.40 -14.07
N TYR A 27 6.26 -13.00 -13.72
CA TYR A 27 5.60 -13.38 -12.48
C TYR A 27 4.21 -13.98 -12.71
N LYS A 28 3.74 -14.71 -11.72
CA LYS A 28 2.40 -15.32 -11.77
C LYS A 28 1.34 -14.29 -11.42
N PHE A 29 0.45 -14.02 -12.37
CA PHE A 29 -0.72 -13.19 -12.11
C PHE A 29 -1.62 -13.85 -11.04
N LYS A 30 -2.06 -13.08 -10.06
CA LYS A 30 -2.94 -13.52 -8.96
C LYS A 30 -4.35 -12.98 -9.07
N SER A 31 -4.47 -11.66 -9.16
CA SER A 31 -5.79 -11.00 -9.16
C SER A 31 -5.73 -9.60 -9.76
N GLU A 32 -6.91 -9.10 -10.11
CA GLU A 32 -7.13 -7.72 -10.50
C GLU A 32 -8.40 -7.23 -9.81
N ASN A 33 -8.28 -6.23 -8.95
CA ASN A 33 -9.37 -5.77 -8.08
C ASN A 33 -9.46 -4.25 -8.06
N LYS A 34 -10.69 -3.74 -7.95
CA LYS A 34 -10.93 -2.36 -7.53
C LYS A 34 -11.07 -2.33 -6.02
N GLN A 35 -10.29 -1.50 -5.37
CA GLN A 35 -10.22 -1.38 -3.93
C GLN A 35 -10.57 0.04 -3.50
N VAL A 36 -11.26 0.14 -2.37
CA VAL A 36 -11.51 1.41 -1.66
C VAL A 36 -10.93 1.26 -0.26
N ASP A 37 -9.96 2.08 0.06
CA ASP A 37 -9.27 2.12 1.35
C ASP A 37 -9.70 3.36 2.12
N GLU A 38 -10.34 3.18 3.27
CA GLU A 38 -10.63 4.25 4.23
C GLU A 38 -9.56 4.26 5.30
N TYR A 39 -8.90 5.40 5.51
CA TYR A 39 -7.82 5.57 6.47
C TYR A 39 -8.23 6.41 7.66
N PHE A 40 -7.89 5.94 8.87
CA PHE A 40 -8.28 6.56 10.13
C PHE A 40 -7.07 6.86 11.01
N LYS A 41 -6.97 8.09 11.51
CA LYS A 41 -5.99 8.50 12.54
C LYS A 41 -6.71 8.98 13.80
N ILE A 42 -5.99 8.95 14.92
CA ILE A 42 -6.48 9.45 16.21
C ILE A 42 -6.91 10.92 16.05
N LYS A 43 -8.06 11.26 16.59
CA LYS A 43 -8.57 12.65 16.61
C LYS A 43 -7.55 13.60 17.24
N GLY A 44 -7.32 14.73 16.58
CA GLY A 44 -6.31 15.71 16.98
C GLY A 44 -4.89 15.39 16.47
N ARG A 45 -4.69 14.24 15.80
CA ARG A 45 -3.41 13.82 15.21
C ARG A 45 -3.50 13.56 13.71
N GLU A 46 -4.55 14.07 13.06
CA GLU A 46 -4.87 13.81 11.65
C GLU A 46 -3.74 14.24 10.70
N PHE A 47 -3.03 15.30 11.06
CA PHE A 47 -1.98 15.90 10.22
C PHE A 47 -0.56 15.45 10.58
N GLU A 48 -0.39 14.62 11.59
CA GLU A 48 0.94 14.09 11.94
C GLU A 48 1.47 13.17 10.83
N ASN A 49 2.76 13.29 10.56
CA ASN A 49 3.45 12.38 9.64
C ASN A 49 3.54 10.97 10.23
N ASP A 50 3.78 9.99 9.36
CA ASP A 50 4.00 8.62 9.77
C ASP A 50 5.45 8.48 10.27
N GLU A 51 5.61 8.63 11.59
CA GLU A 51 6.88 8.49 12.29
C GLU A 51 6.98 7.09 12.93
N VAL A 52 8.19 6.68 13.27
CA VAL A 52 8.43 5.42 13.98
C VAL A 52 7.59 5.37 15.26
N GLY A 53 6.82 4.29 15.40
CA GLY A 53 5.88 4.09 16.51
C GLY A 53 4.50 4.72 16.29
N SER A 54 4.28 5.45 15.20
CA SER A 54 2.93 5.85 14.79
C SER A 54 2.16 4.70 14.17
N PHE A 55 0.85 4.79 14.17
CA PHE A 55 0.00 3.82 13.49
C PHE A 55 -1.18 4.48 12.78
N ILE A 56 -1.75 3.73 11.84
CA ILE A 56 -2.97 4.09 11.14
C ILE A 56 -3.89 2.87 11.04
N TYR A 57 -5.20 3.08 11.11
CA TYR A 57 -6.15 2.04 10.76
C TYR A 57 -6.61 2.21 9.30
N ARG A 58 -6.83 1.08 8.63
CA ARG A 58 -7.38 1.01 7.28
C ARG A 58 -8.56 0.03 7.25
N ILE A 59 -9.64 0.46 6.61
CA ILE A 59 -10.70 -0.44 6.17
C ILE A 59 -10.57 -0.55 4.65
N ARG A 60 -10.33 -1.75 4.14
CA ARG A 60 -10.27 -2.04 2.71
C ARG A 60 -11.49 -2.81 2.27
N GLN A 61 -12.13 -2.32 1.24
CA GLN A 61 -13.21 -3.01 0.52
C GLN A 61 -12.77 -3.30 -0.91
N GLU A 62 -13.10 -4.48 -1.41
CA GLU A 62 -12.94 -4.85 -2.81
C GLU A 62 -14.31 -4.88 -3.49
N ALA A 63 -14.38 -4.36 -4.72
CA ALA A 63 -15.67 -4.16 -5.40
C ALA A 63 -16.45 -5.48 -5.61
N ASP A 64 -15.74 -6.59 -5.80
CA ASP A 64 -16.33 -7.89 -6.09
C ASP A 64 -16.33 -8.85 -4.88
N ASN A 65 -15.88 -8.38 -3.73
CA ASN A 65 -15.79 -9.20 -2.51
C ASN A 65 -16.77 -8.70 -1.44
N LYS A 66 -17.50 -9.64 -0.83
CA LYS A 66 -18.33 -9.35 0.34
C LYS A 66 -17.51 -9.22 1.63
N ALA A 67 -16.28 -9.68 1.62
CA ALA A 67 -15.36 -9.50 2.72
C ALA A 67 -14.66 -8.14 2.62
N CYS A 68 -14.34 -7.59 3.76
CA CYS A 68 -13.47 -6.43 3.88
C CYS A 68 -12.33 -6.75 4.83
N VAL A 69 -11.25 -6.01 4.73
CA VAL A 69 -10.09 -6.18 5.60
C VAL A 69 -9.94 -4.95 6.47
N PHE A 70 -9.92 -5.16 7.78
CA PHE A 70 -9.57 -4.15 8.75
C PHE A 70 -8.11 -4.35 9.18
N THR A 71 -7.30 -3.33 8.96
CA THR A 71 -5.86 -3.36 9.18
C THR A 71 -5.46 -2.33 10.23
N ARG A 72 -4.57 -2.70 11.14
CA ARG A 72 -3.71 -1.78 11.87
C ARG A 72 -2.32 -1.85 11.25
N LYS A 73 -1.82 -0.72 10.76
CA LYS A 73 -0.48 -0.58 10.17
C LYS A 73 0.37 0.30 11.07
N ASP A 74 1.38 -0.30 11.71
CA ASP A 74 2.34 0.37 12.59
C ASP A 74 3.62 0.69 11.83
N THR A 75 4.13 1.92 11.95
CA THR A 75 5.37 2.34 11.30
C THR A 75 6.58 1.90 12.13
N ILE A 76 7.35 0.96 11.62
CA ILE A 76 8.60 0.48 12.24
C ILE A 76 9.76 1.40 11.86
N LYS A 77 9.88 1.70 10.58
CA LYS A 77 10.78 2.70 9.98
C LYS A 77 10.30 3.02 8.57
N GLN A 78 10.95 3.95 7.91
CA GLN A 78 10.64 4.26 6.50
C GLN A 78 10.84 3.02 5.62
N GLY A 79 9.82 2.64 4.86
CA GLY A 79 9.79 1.44 4.01
C GLY A 79 9.60 0.11 4.76
N MET A 80 9.29 0.17 6.08
CA MET A 80 9.01 -1.03 6.87
C MET A 80 7.83 -0.79 7.79
N TRP A 81 6.85 -1.67 7.70
CA TRP A 81 5.65 -1.63 8.53
C TRP A 81 5.40 -2.98 9.22
N SER A 82 4.60 -2.95 10.25
CA SER A 82 3.98 -4.15 10.81
C SER A 82 2.49 -4.05 10.61
N GLU A 83 1.91 -5.02 9.95
CA GLU A 83 0.47 -5.06 9.72
C GLU A 83 -0.19 -6.17 10.54
N SER A 84 -1.30 -5.81 11.19
CA SER A 84 -2.21 -6.75 11.83
C SER A 84 -3.56 -6.62 11.15
N GLU A 85 -4.03 -7.71 10.54
CA GLU A 85 -5.22 -7.72 9.70
C GLU A 85 -6.25 -8.70 10.22
N ILE A 86 -7.52 -8.33 10.07
CA ILE A 86 -8.66 -9.23 10.24
C ILE A 86 -9.62 -9.08 9.07
N GLU A 87 -10.07 -10.20 8.56
CA GLU A 87 -11.17 -10.22 7.60
C GLU A 87 -12.50 -10.07 8.33
N LEU A 88 -13.38 -9.26 7.78
CA LEU A 88 -14.72 -8.98 8.30
C LEU A 88 -15.74 -9.18 7.19
N GLU A 89 -16.91 -9.68 7.56
CA GLU A 89 -18.08 -9.63 6.69
C GLU A 89 -18.54 -8.17 6.51
N SER A 90 -18.95 -7.82 5.31
CA SER A 90 -19.33 -6.43 4.97
C SER A 90 -20.43 -5.87 5.89
N GLU A 91 -21.29 -6.73 6.45
CA GLU A 91 -22.33 -6.36 7.40
C GLU A 91 -21.79 -5.80 8.72
N LYS A 92 -20.54 -6.13 9.07
CA LYS A 92 -19.86 -5.66 10.29
C LYS A 92 -19.14 -4.33 10.12
N LEU A 93 -19.01 -3.84 8.90
CA LEU A 93 -18.28 -2.60 8.61
C LEU A 93 -18.82 -1.39 9.34
N GLU A 94 -20.13 -1.23 9.34
CA GLU A 94 -20.79 -0.09 10.01
C GLU A 94 -20.54 -0.11 11.51
N PHE A 95 -20.50 -1.29 12.12
CA PHE A 95 -20.14 -1.44 13.53
C PHE A 95 -18.70 -1.03 13.80
N VAL A 96 -17.75 -1.41 12.93
CA VAL A 96 -16.33 -1.00 13.06
C VAL A 96 -16.20 0.52 12.88
N ARG A 97 -16.88 1.12 11.90
CA ARG A 97 -16.88 2.59 11.71
C ARG A 97 -17.44 3.30 12.94
N ASN A 98 -18.51 2.78 13.55
CA ASN A 98 -19.10 3.35 14.76
C ASN A 98 -18.14 3.28 15.96
N ILE A 99 -17.35 2.20 16.09
CA ILE A 99 -16.33 2.13 17.15
C ILE A 99 -15.22 3.16 16.88
N LEU A 100 -14.77 3.28 15.63
CA LEU A 100 -13.69 4.19 15.29
C LEU A 100 -14.08 5.66 15.46
N GLN A 101 -15.33 6.03 15.18
CA GLN A 101 -15.77 7.43 15.18
C GLN A 101 -15.59 8.14 16.54
N ASP A 102 -15.50 7.41 17.65
CA ASP A 102 -15.36 8.02 18.98
C ASP A 102 -13.94 8.58 19.19
N GLY A 103 -12.92 7.88 18.70
CA GLY A 103 -11.51 8.23 18.92
C GLY A 103 -10.71 8.54 17.66
N PHE A 104 -11.29 8.32 16.47
CA PHE A 104 -10.57 8.43 15.21
C PHE A 104 -11.34 9.27 14.18
N SER A 105 -10.60 9.93 13.31
CA SER A 105 -11.12 10.65 12.15
C SER A 105 -10.79 9.86 10.89
N ASN A 106 -11.77 9.69 9.98
CA ASN A 106 -11.48 9.31 8.61
C ASN A 106 -10.74 10.48 7.94
N ILE A 107 -9.48 10.25 7.56
CA ILE A 107 -8.61 11.29 7.01
C ILE A 107 -8.55 11.27 5.50
N PHE A 108 -8.66 10.09 4.88
CA PHE A 108 -8.70 9.89 3.44
C PHE A 108 -9.48 8.63 3.09
N THR A 109 -10.17 8.71 1.94
CA THR A 109 -10.69 7.55 1.23
C THR A 109 -9.99 7.50 -0.12
N ILE A 110 -9.27 6.42 -0.38
CA ILE A 110 -8.43 6.23 -1.57
C ILE A 110 -9.01 5.09 -2.39
N SER A 111 -9.38 5.41 -3.63
CA SER A 111 -9.80 4.41 -4.61
C SER A 111 -8.62 4.03 -5.48
N LYS A 112 -8.46 2.74 -5.75
CA LYS A 112 -7.42 2.23 -6.63
C LYS A 112 -7.85 1.01 -7.39
N HIS A 113 -7.21 0.82 -8.53
CA HIS A 113 -7.28 -0.39 -9.33
C HIS A 113 -5.94 -1.10 -9.21
N ARG A 114 -5.93 -2.29 -8.62
CA ARG A 114 -4.73 -3.07 -8.31
C ARG A 114 -4.67 -4.33 -9.13
N LYS A 115 -3.52 -4.55 -9.78
CA LYS A 115 -3.11 -5.85 -10.34
C LYS A 115 -2.07 -6.45 -9.40
N THR A 116 -2.28 -7.69 -8.96
CA THR A 116 -1.36 -8.39 -8.06
C THR A 116 -0.70 -9.55 -8.79
N TYR A 117 0.61 -9.63 -8.66
CA TYR A 117 1.46 -10.72 -9.14
C TYR A 117 2.22 -11.33 -7.98
N HIS A 118 2.70 -12.55 -8.16
CA HIS A 118 3.44 -13.26 -7.12
C HIS A 118 4.67 -13.95 -7.69
N ASP A 119 5.78 -13.83 -6.96
CA ASP A 119 6.98 -14.61 -7.16
C ASP A 119 6.98 -15.75 -6.14
N GLU A 120 6.72 -16.98 -6.60
CA GLU A 120 6.64 -18.15 -5.71
C GLU A 120 8.00 -18.57 -5.16
N LEU A 121 9.10 -18.21 -5.84
CA LEU A 121 10.46 -18.58 -5.43
C LEU A 121 10.95 -17.71 -4.26
N GLU A 122 10.63 -16.43 -4.31
CA GLU A 122 11.07 -15.44 -3.31
C GLU A 122 9.97 -15.04 -2.33
N ASN A 123 8.77 -15.64 -2.46
CA ASN A 123 7.59 -15.28 -1.68
C ASN A 123 7.30 -13.77 -1.70
N LYS A 124 7.44 -13.18 -2.88
CA LYS A 124 7.36 -11.74 -3.11
C LYS A 124 6.01 -11.42 -3.76
N THR A 125 5.30 -10.46 -3.20
CA THR A 125 4.07 -9.89 -3.77
C THR A 125 4.41 -8.61 -4.53
N ILE A 126 3.92 -8.50 -5.75
CA ILE A 126 4.10 -7.33 -6.60
C ILE A 126 2.73 -6.76 -6.92
N ASN A 127 2.48 -5.53 -6.48
CA ASN A 127 1.23 -4.82 -6.69
C ASN A 127 1.45 -3.67 -7.67
N LEU A 128 0.69 -3.65 -8.74
CA LEU A 128 0.68 -2.55 -9.69
C LEU A 128 -0.63 -1.78 -9.56
N ASP A 129 -0.54 -0.56 -9.07
CA ASP A 129 -1.66 0.28 -8.68
C ASP A 129 -1.87 1.45 -9.65
N LYS A 130 -3.12 1.66 -10.05
CA LYS A 130 -3.61 2.92 -10.59
C LYS A 130 -4.50 3.56 -9.53
N ILE A 131 -4.04 4.68 -8.97
CA ILE A 131 -4.66 5.33 -7.80
C ILE A 131 -5.34 6.62 -8.22
N ASP A 132 -6.62 6.75 -7.91
CA ASP A 132 -7.39 7.94 -8.20
C ASP A 132 -6.77 9.16 -7.52
N GLY A 133 -6.52 10.19 -8.29
CA GLY A 133 -5.92 11.41 -7.78
C GLY A 133 -4.41 11.36 -7.53
N LEU A 134 -3.73 10.20 -7.55
CA LEU A 134 -2.27 10.13 -7.40
C LEU A 134 -1.56 9.74 -8.69
N GLY A 135 -1.96 8.69 -9.36
CA GLY A 135 -1.29 8.17 -10.56
C GLY A 135 -0.97 6.69 -10.45
N PHE A 136 0.22 6.30 -10.91
CA PHE A 136 0.61 4.91 -11.10
C PHE A 136 1.77 4.54 -10.17
N TYR A 137 1.65 3.41 -9.50
CA TYR A 137 2.64 2.92 -8.54
C TYR A 137 2.88 1.43 -8.72
N LEU A 138 4.11 1.02 -8.46
CA LEU A 138 4.53 -0.36 -8.34
C LEU A 138 5.03 -0.59 -6.92
N GLU A 139 4.38 -1.46 -6.17
CA GLU A 139 4.79 -1.87 -4.82
C GLU A 139 5.32 -3.31 -4.87
N ILE A 140 6.45 -3.54 -4.25
CA ILE A 140 7.02 -4.87 -4.07
C ILE A 140 7.14 -5.12 -2.58
N GLU A 141 6.52 -6.20 -2.12
CA GLU A 141 6.34 -6.53 -0.72
C GLU A 141 6.86 -7.94 -0.43
N ILE A 142 7.54 -8.10 0.70
CA ILE A 142 7.86 -9.40 1.31
C ILE A 142 7.49 -9.39 2.78
N LEU A 143 7.03 -10.53 3.28
CA LEU A 143 6.62 -10.71 4.68
C LEU A 143 7.63 -11.54 5.44
N GLY A 144 8.00 -11.14 6.66
CA GLY A 144 8.94 -11.88 7.50
C GLY A 144 9.42 -11.11 8.73
N ASP A 145 10.48 -11.61 9.32
CA ASP A 145 11.22 -10.91 10.36
C ASP A 145 12.53 -10.39 9.75
N PHE A 146 12.68 -9.07 9.70
CA PHE A 146 13.72 -8.41 8.94
C PHE A 146 14.62 -7.54 9.80
N SER A 147 15.92 -7.57 9.51
CA SER A 147 16.93 -6.64 10.02
C SER A 147 16.99 -5.35 9.17
N LYS A 148 17.82 -4.41 9.60
CA LYS A 148 18.11 -3.22 8.77
C LYS A 148 18.89 -3.55 7.50
N GLU A 149 19.75 -4.57 7.56
CA GLU A 149 20.54 -5.03 6.44
C GLU A 149 19.66 -5.70 5.38
N ASP A 150 18.68 -6.50 5.81
CA ASP A 150 17.71 -7.13 4.91
C ASP A 150 16.93 -6.08 4.09
N TYR A 151 16.53 -4.97 4.75
CA TYR A 151 15.88 -3.87 4.05
C TYR A 151 16.79 -3.26 2.98
N SER A 152 18.06 -2.97 3.30
CA SER A 152 18.98 -2.36 2.34
C SER A 152 19.23 -3.27 1.15
N ASN A 153 19.44 -4.55 1.40
CA ASN A 153 19.65 -5.56 0.36
C ASN A 153 18.43 -5.73 -0.53
N PHE A 154 17.23 -5.77 0.07
CA PHE A 154 15.96 -5.85 -0.67
C PHE A 154 15.74 -4.62 -1.54
N TYR A 155 15.96 -3.43 -0.98
CA TYR A 155 15.84 -2.17 -1.67
C TYR A 155 16.77 -2.11 -2.89
N ASP A 156 18.08 -2.39 -2.71
CA ASP A 156 19.05 -2.36 -3.80
C ASP A 156 18.73 -3.37 -4.89
N LYS A 157 18.29 -4.57 -4.50
CA LYS A 157 17.85 -5.62 -5.43
C LYS A 157 16.66 -5.17 -6.27
N MET A 158 15.62 -4.58 -5.64
CA MET A 158 14.42 -4.11 -6.36
C MET A 158 14.74 -2.93 -7.26
N CYS A 159 15.62 -2.02 -6.83
CA CYS A 159 16.09 -0.92 -7.69
C CYS A 159 16.83 -1.44 -8.93
N GLY A 160 17.64 -2.48 -8.79
CA GLY A 160 18.31 -3.14 -9.92
C GLY A 160 17.33 -3.82 -10.86
N GLU A 161 16.41 -4.62 -10.31
CA GLU A 161 15.42 -5.39 -11.08
C GLU A 161 14.49 -4.50 -11.91
N PHE A 162 14.01 -3.41 -11.32
CA PHE A 162 13.06 -2.49 -11.97
C PHE A 162 13.72 -1.24 -12.57
N SER A 163 15.04 -1.25 -12.74
CA SER A 163 15.82 -0.12 -13.30
C SER A 163 15.44 0.28 -14.73
N PHE A 164 14.77 -0.61 -15.47
CA PHE A 164 14.27 -0.34 -16.83
C PHE A 164 13.02 0.56 -16.84
N LEU A 165 12.32 0.67 -15.71
CA LEU A 165 11.19 1.58 -15.58
C LEU A 165 11.72 3.01 -15.40
N ASN A 166 11.16 3.94 -16.16
CA ASN A 166 11.37 5.36 -15.92
C ASN A 166 10.53 5.78 -14.71
N SER A 167 11.03 5.52 -13.51
CA SER A 167 10.31 5.64 -12.25
C SER A 167 11.15 6.33 -11.20
N LYS A 168 10.46 6.81 -10.17
CA LYS A 168 11.07 7.40 -8.99
C LYS A 168 10.71 6.54 -7.78
N ILE A 169 11.71 6.27 -6.94
CA ILE A 169 11.44 5.60 -5.67
C ILE A 169 10.63 6.52 -4.77
N GLU A 170 9.52 6.00 -4.26
CA GLU A 170 8.67 6.69 -3.33
C GLU A 170 8.66 5.99 -1.97
N THR A 171 9.01 6.73 -0.95
CA THR A 171 9.16 6.21 0.41
C THR A 171 7.99 6.59 1.33
N LYS A 172 7.06 7.40 0.83
CA LYS A 172 5.90 7.86 1.58
C LYS A 172 4.71 6.95 1.35
N GLY A 173 3.89 6.79 2.39
CA GLY A 173 2.59 6.13 2.27
C GLY A 173 1.59 6.93 1.43
N TYR A 174 0.59 6.27 0.83
CA TYR A 174 -0.42 6.94 -0.02
C TYR A 174 -1.18 8.06 0.70
N VAL A 175 -1.43 7.91 2.00
CA VAL A 175 -2.06 8.97 2.82
C VAL A 175 -1.23 10.25 2.82
N GLN A 176 0.09 10.12 2.99
CA GLN A 176 0.99 11.27 2.97
C GLN A 176 1.05 11.91 1.57
N LEU A 177 1.11 11.11 0.52
CA LEU A 177 1.10 11.59 -0.87
C LEU A 177 -0.19 12.34 -1.21
N MET A 178 -1.36 11.81 -0.80
CA MET A 178 -2.64 12.48 -0.97
C MET A 178 -2.69 13.83 -0.25
N ARG A 179 -2.16 13.87 0.97
CA ARG A 179 -2.08 15.13 1.75
C ARG A 179 -1.23 16.18 1.05
N GLU A 180 -0.04 15.81 0.62
CA GLU A 180 0.89 16.74 -0.06
C GLU A 180 0.31 17.26 -1.38
N LYS A 181 -0.44 16.44 -2.10
CA LYS A 181 -1.11 16.85 -3.33
C LYS A 181 -2.25 17.84 -3.07
N ASN A 182 -3.06 17.60 -2.03
CA ASN A 182 -4.18 18.47 -1.68
C ASN A 182 -3.74 19.85 -1.15
N VAL A 183 -2.52 19.96 -0.61
CA VAL A 183 -1.94 21.25 -0.17
C VAL A 183 -1.42 22.07 -1.35
N ARG A 184 -1.13 21.43 -2.50
CA ARG A 184 -0.59 22.10 -3.70
C ARG A 184 -1.66 22.61 -4.67
N ASN A 185 -2.91 22.20 -4.46
CA ASN A 185 -4.09 22.63 -5.22
C ASN A 185 -4.89 23.68 -4.41
#